data_6648d584b4681057e7a09e1f8996dbef
#
_entry.id   6648d584b4681057e7a09e1f8996dbef
#
_cell.length_a   1.000
_cell.length_b   1.000
_cell.length_c   1.000
_cell.angle_alpha   90.00
_cell.angle_beta   90.00
_cell.angle_gamma   90.00
#
_symmetry.space_group_name_H-M   'P 1'
#
loop_
_entity.id
_entity.type
_entity.pdbx_description
1 polymer ?
#
loop_
_entity_poly.entity_id
_entity_poly.type
_entity_poly.pdbx_seq_one_letter_code
_entity_poly.pdbx_strand_id
1 'polypeptide(L)'
;MKQTTLQLPVMPRRRFVATGVGAAALLAMAPSALASDDLLEHALSPRMIGSDDAPIRVAEYYSMTCGHCADFHNDTFPKVKSKLIDEGIVRFEMRPFPLDGLALRAHALVRAVPEAKFFPMVKMLLAKQPVWVRADDPVTELQKMARLAGVSADEFNGIMRNRPLLEGIVDLRQKGADDWK
;
A
#
# COMPACT_ATOMS: atom_id res chain seq x y z
N MET A 1 -26.62 -82.01 -20.98
CA MET A 1 -26.32 -80.74 -20.36
C MET A 1 -24.82 -80.57 -20.31
N LYS A 2 -24.26 -79.72 -21.21
CA LYS A 2 -22.82 -79.52 -21.33
C LYS A 2 -22.42 -78.29 -20.51
N GLN A 3 -21.60 -78.47 -19.50
CA GLN A 3 -21.02 -77.39 -18.73
C GLN A 3 -19.80 -76.86 -19.48
N THR A 4 -19.86 -75.60 -19.88
CA THR A 4 -18.72 -74.92 -20.51
C THR A 4 -17.94 -74.20 -19.41
N THR A 5 -16.75 -74.72 -19.15
CA THR A 5 -15.83 -74.09 -18.19
C THR A 5 -15.10 -72.94 -18.87
N LEU A 6 -15.27 -71.72 -18.36
CA LEU A 6 -14.58 -70.55 -18.84
C LEU A 6 -13.20 -70.48 -18.19
N GLN A 7 -12.16 -70.69 -19.00
CA GLN A 7 -10.77 -70.49 -18.57
C GLN A 7 -10.33 -69.03 -18.79
N LEU A 8 -9.97 -68.34 -17.71
CA LEU A 8 -9.41 -66.99 -17.75
C LEU A 8 -7.90 -67.05 -18.03
N PRO A 9 -7.36 -66.22 -18.89
CA PRO A 9 -5.93 -66.19 -19.19
C PRO A 9 -5.11 -65.57 -18.04
N VAL A 10 -4.05 -66.31 -17.67
CA VAL A 10 -3.05 -65.85 -16.69
C VAL A 10 -2.16 -64.77 -17.33
N MET A 11 -2.20 -63.54 -16.82
CA MET A 11 -1.28 -62.48 -17.24
C MET A 11 0.11 -62.66 -16.62
N PRO A 12 1.20 -62.51 -17.39
CA PRO A 12 2.56 -62.60 -16.85
C PRO A 12 2.90 -61.31 -16.06
N ARG A 13 3.50 -61.49 -14.88
CA ARG A 13 4.08 -60.46 -14.04
C ARG A 13 5.19 -59.70 -14.78
N ARG A 14 4.91 -58.56 -15.35
CA ARG A 14 5.95 -57.64 -15.81
C ARG A 14 6.64 -56.99 -14.62
N ARG A 15 7.92 -57.22 -14.48
CA ARG A 15 8.84 -56.55 -13.55
C ARG A 15 8.86 -55.07 -13.91
N PHE A 16 8.34 -54.23 -13.04
CA PHE A 16 8.61 -52.81 -13.11
C PHE A 16 10.02 -52.53 -12.61
N VAL A 17 10.91 -52.19 -13.52
CA VAL A 17 12.22 -51.62 -13.22
C VAL A 17 11.95 -50.15 -12.79
N ALA A 18 12.19 -49.88 -11.52
CA ALA A 18 12.17 -48.51 -10.99
C ALA A 18 13.48 -47.84 -11.41
N THR A 19 13.39 -46.94 -12.37
CA THR A 19 14.51 -46.09 -12.75
C THR A 19 14.08 -44.64 -12.53
N GLY A 20 14.88 -43.87 -11.81
CA GLY A 20 14.97 -42.46 -11.92
C GLY A 20 14.29 -41.66 -10.80
N VAL A 21 15.00 -41.51 -9.69
CA VAL A 21 14.80 -40.42 -8.75
C VAL A 21 15.18 -39.11 -9.47
N GLY A 22 14.17 -38.42 -10.03
CA GLY A 22 14.32 -37.04 -10.43
C GLY A 22 14.35 -36.17 -9.20
N ALA A 23 15.52 -35.68 -8.82
CA ALA A 23 15.65 -34.62 -7.83
C ALA A 23 14.98 -33.35 -8.40
N ALA A 24 13.73 -33.13 -8.03
CA ALA A 24 13.09 -31.85 -8.22
C ALA A 24 13.79 -30.83 -7.29
N ALA A 25 14.74 -30.08 -7.85
CA ALA A 25 15.29 -28.90 -7.18
C ALA A 25 14.14 -27.93 -6.94
N LEU A 26 13.64 -27.89 -5.72
CA LEU A 26 12.83 -26.79 -5.22
C LEU A 26 13.73 -25.56 -5.22
N LEU A 27 13.67 -24.79 -6.31
CA LEU A 27 14.09 -23.40 -6.31
C LEU A 27 13.15 -22.68 -5.32
N ALA A 28 13.60 -22.61 -4.06
CA ALA A 28 13.03 -21.69 -3.10
C ALA A 28 13.25 -20.29 -3.69
N MET A 29 12.20 -19.71 -4.29
CA MET A 29 12.19 -18.31 -4.66
C MET A 29 12.30 -17.53 -3.35
N ALA A 30 13.52 -17.08 -3.03
CA ALA A 30 13.72 -16.08 -2.00
C ALA A 30 12.83 -14.87 -2.36
N PRO A 31 12.08 -14.29 -1.40
CA PRO A 31 11.35 -13.05 -1.65
C PRO A 31 12.38 -12.01 -2.09
N SER A 32 12.22 -11.56 -3.33
CA SER A 32 13.21 -10.75 -4.01
C SER A 32 13.40 -9.43 -3.29
N ALA A 33 14.65 -9.02 -3.06
CA ALA A 33 15.00 -7.65 -2.69
C ALA A 33 14.38 -6.62 -3.66
N LEU A 34 14.11 -7.02 -4.91
CA LEU A 34 13.38 -6.24 -5.91
C LEU A 34 11.98 -5.80 -5.46
N ALA A 35 11.26 -6.64 -4.71
CA ALA A 35 9.92 -6.27 -4.19
C ALA A 35 9.98 -5.18 -3.12
N SER A 36 11.09 -5.00 -2.44
CA SER A 36 11.29 -3.93 -1.44
C SER A 36 11.66 -2.60 -2.10
N ASP A 37 12.44 -2.63 -3.18
CA ASP A 37 12.86 -1.45 -3.92
C ASP A 37 11.68 -0.88 -4.73
N ASP A 38 10.88 -1.74 -5.37
CA ASP A 38 9.63 -1.37 -6.06
C ASP A 38 8.63 -0.70 -5.10
N LEU A 39 8.49 -1.24 -3.88
CA LEU A 39 7.63 -0.63 -2.87
C LEU A 39 8.13 0.76 -2.47
N LEU A 40 9.45 0.91 -2.29
CA LEU A 40 10.06 2.16 -1.86
C LEU A 40 9.93 3.23 -2.95
N GLU A 41 10.25 2.90 -4.20
CA GLU A 41 10.06 3.78 -5.35
C GLU A 41 8.60 4.22 -5.46
N HIS A 42 7.67 3.25 -5.45
CA HIS A 42 6.24 3.53 -5.45
C HIS A 42 5.84 4.45 -4.29
N ALA A 43 6.21 4.12 -3.06
CA ALA A 43 5.81 4.86 -1.88
C ALA A 43 6.35 6.30 -1.83
N LEU A 44 7.54 6.54 -2.36
CA LEU A 44 8.19 7.86 -2.38
C LEU A 44 7.88 8.69 -3.63
N SER A 45 7.21 8.09 -4.64
CA SER A 45 6.82 8.81 -5.86
C SER A 45 5.80 9.93 -5.58
N PRO A 46 5.71 10.98 -6.44
CA PRO A 46 4.70 12.02 -6.30
C PRO A 46 3.27 11.45 -6.26
N ARG A 47 2.40 12.04 -5.44
CA ARG A 47 0.98 11.70 -5.36
C ARG A 47 0.17 12.85 -5.92
N MET A 48 -0.30 12.68 -7.15
CA MET A 48 -0.98 13.73 -7.92
C MET A 48 -2.39 13.31 -8.28
N ILE A 49 -3.28 14.29 -8.43
CA ILE A 49 -4.63 14.15 -8.96
C ILE A 49 -4.94 15.33 -9.89
N GLY A 50 -5.68 15.09 -10.95
CA GLY A 50 -6.02 16.06 -11.99
C GLY A 50 -5.30 15.79 -13.30
N SER A 51 -5.62 16.57 -14.33
CA SER A 51 -5.04 16.44 -15.66
C SER A 51 -3.54 16.78 -15.68
N ASP A 52 -2.77 16.03 -16.46
CA ASP A 52 -1.37 16.34 -16.71
C ASP A 52 -1.19 17.68 -17.46
N ASP A 53 -2.20 18.06 -18.25
CA ASP A 53 -2.24 19.29 -19.05
C ASP A 53 -2.82 20.49 -18.27
N ALA A 54 -3.17 20.34 -16.97
CA ALA A 54 -3.70 21.43 -16.18
C ALA A 54 -2.69 22.60 -16.10
N PRO A 55 -3.14 23.86 -16.39
CA PRO A 55 -2.24 25.01 -16.46
C PRO A 55 -1.68 25.42 -15.08
N ILE A 56 -2.33 25.03 -13.99
CA ILE A 56 -1.94 25.41 -12.64
C ILE A 56 -1.53 24.17 -11.87
N ARG A 57 -0.37 24.19 -11.25
CA ARG A 57 0.10 23.15 -10.32
C ARG A 57 0.02 23.68 -8.89
N VAL A 58 -0.63 22.91 -8.01
CA VAL A 58 -0.76 23.22 -6.58
C VAL A 58 -0.17 22.09 -5.79
N ALA A 59 0.70 22.37 -4.83
CA ALA A 59 1.22 21.41 -3.87
C ALA A 59 0.69 21.73 -2.47
N GLU A 60 0.12 20.72 -1.82
CA GLU A 60 -0.25 20.77 -0.41
C GLU A 60 0.82 20.05 0.41
N TYR A 61 1.45 20.75 1.35
CA TYR A 61 2.26 20.14 2.39
C TYR A 61 1.37 19.84 3.60
N TYR A 62 1.11 18.57 3.85
CA TYR A 62 0.11 18.17 4.84
C TYR A 62 0.67 17.20 5.88
N SER A 63 0.08 17.23 7.07
CA SER A 63 0.33 16.24 8.11
C SER A 63 -0.96 15.50 8.48
N MET A 64 -0.83 14.20 8.65
CA MET A 64 -1.95 13.33 9.01
C MET A 64 -2.48 13.58 10.43
N THR A 65 -1.71 14.25 11.31
CA THR A 65 -2.13 14.62 12.67
C THR A 65 -2.52 16.08 12.81
N CYS A 66 -2.40 16.90 11.74
CA CYS A 66 -2.76 18.31 11.76
C CYS A 66 -4.28 18.49 11.62
N GLY A 67 -4.92 19.12 12.62
CA GLY A 67 -6.37 19.41 12.60
C GLY A 67 -6.78 20.31 11.43
N HIS A 68 -6.00 21.34 11.10
CA HIS A 68 -6.30 22.21 9.96
C HIS A 68 -6.19 21.49 8.61
N CYS A 69 -5.29 20.50 8.48
CA CYS A 69 -5.27 19.66 7.30
C CYS A 69 -6.54 18.80 7.21
N ALA A 70 -7.01 18.25 8.33
CA ALA A 70 -8.27 17.52 8.37
C ALA A 70 -9.47 18.41 7.99
N ASP A 71 -9.56 19.61 8.53
CA ASP A 71 -10.61 20.58 8.20
C ASP A 71 -10.59 20.95 6.71
N PHE A 72 -9.39 21.21 6.16
CA PHE A 72 -9.24 21.48 4.72
C PHE A 72 -9.77 20.32 3.88
N HIS A 73 -9.37 19.09 4.20
CA HIS A 73 -9.78 17.91 3.43
C HIS A 73 -11.26 17.54 3.59
N ASN A 74 -11.86 17.84 4.75
CA ASN A 74 -13.27 17.53 4.99
C ASN A 74 -14.20 18.61 4.39
N ASP A 75 -13.82 19.87 4.45
CA ASP A 75 -14.72 20.99 4.14
C ASP A 75 -14.39 21.70 2.82
N THR A 76 -13.11 21.89 2.52
CA THR A 76 -12.64 22.73 1.40
C THR A 76 -12.23 21.89 0.18
N PHE A 77 -11.44 20.85 0.39
CA PHE A 77 -10.90 20.02 -0.71
C PHE A 77 -11.97 19.43 -1.63
N PRO A 78 -13.16 19.00 -1.17
CA PRO A 78 -14.22 18.54 -2.07
C PRO A 78 -14.64 19.60 -3.10
N LYS A 79 -14.63 20.88 -2.72
CA LYS A 79 -14.94 22.01 -3.62
C LYS A 79 -13.78 22.30 -4.57
N VAL A 80 -12.53 22.26 -4.06
CA VAL A 80 -11.32 22.38 -4.87
C VAL A 80 -11.29 21.26 -5.93
N LYS A 81 -11.58 20.03 -5.49
CA LYS A 81 -11.63 18.88 -6.40
C LYS A 81 -12.66 19.08 -7.50
N SER A 82 -13.91 19.34 -7.15
CA SER A 82 -15.00 19.41 -8.13
C SER A 82 -14.94 20.63 -9.05
N LYS A 83 -14.40 21.76 -8.57
CA LYS A 83 -14.43 23.02 -9.34
C LYS A 83 -13.12 23.38 -10.04
N LEU A 84 -12.03 22.76 -9.64
CA LEU A 84 -10.70 23.09 -10.18
C LEU A 84 -9.97 21.87 -10.72
N ILE A 85 -9.96 20.77 -9.98
CA ILE A 85 -9.20 19.57 -10.38
C ILE A 85 -9.97 18.79 -11.47
N ASP A 86 -11.25 18.50 -11.22
CA ASP A 86 -12.09 17.74 -12.16
C ASP A 86 -12.38 18.53 -13.45
N GLU A 87 -12.33 19.87 -13.39
CA GLU A 87 -12.43 20.77 -14.55
C GLU A 87 -11.10 20.94 -15.30
N GLY A 88 -10.02 20.24 -14.88
CA GLY A 88 -8.72 20.30 -15.53
C GLY A 88 -7.98 21.64 -15.38
N ILE A 89 -8.39 22.50 -14.46
CA ILE A 89 -7.74 23.79 -14.18
C ILE A 89 -6.49 23.62 -13.31
N VAL A 90 -6.58 22.71 -12.34
CA VAL A 90 -5.51 22.45 -11.36
C VAL A 90 -5.08 21.00 -11.40
N ARG A 91 -3.76 20.78 -11.45
CA ARG A 91 -3.12 19.52 -11.05
C ARG A 91 -2.65 19.66 -9.62
N PHE A 92 -3.17 18.80 -8.73
CA PHE A 92 -2.94 18.89 -7.30
C PHE A 92 -2.01 17.78 -6.83
N GLU A 93 -0.95 18.15 -6.08
CA GLU A 93 0.04 17.23 -5.51
C GLU A 93 -0.06 17.22 -3.99
N MET A 94 -0.11 16.03 -3.39
CA MET A 94 -0.04 15.85 -1.94
C MET A 94 1.36 15.50 -1.50
N ARG A 95 2.03 16.41 -0.79
CA ARG A 95 3.39 16.26 -0.27
C ARG A 95 3.39 15.97 1.23
N PRO A 96 4.02 14.88 1.69
CA PRO A 96 4.03 14.54 3.11
C PRO A 96 4.85 15.56 3.91
N PHE A 97 4.27 16.07 4.98
CA PHE A 97 4.94 16.95 5.93
C PHE A 97 4.63 16.52 7.37
N PRO A 98 5.09 15.33 7.80
CA PRO A 98 4.80 14.84 9.14
C PRO A 98 5.33 15.78 10.21
N LEU A 99 4.46 16.16 11.17
CA LEU A 99 4.80 17.06 12.27
C LEU A 99 5.30 16.28 13.51
N ASP A 100 5.01 14.98 13.56
CA ASP A 100 5.34 14.10 14.68
C ASP A 100 5.52 12.65 14.22
N GLY A 101 5.92 11.76 15.15
CA GLY A 101 6.17 10.35 14.85
C GLY A 101 4.90 9.56 14.50
N LEU A 102 3.72 9.97 15.00
CA LEU A 102 2.45 9.34 14.64
C LEU A 102 2.04 9.72 13.22
N ALA A 103 2.19 11.01 12.87
CA ALA A 103 2.00 11.48 11.51
C ALA A 103 2.91 10.74 10.51
N LEU A 104 4.19 10.55 10.86
CA LEU A 104 5.14 9.81 10.02
C LEU A 104 4.66 8.38 9.73
N ARG A 105 4.16 7.67 10.74
CA ARG A 105 3.60 6.32 10.58
C ARG A 105 2.34 6.31 9.71
N ALA A 106 1.45 7.29 9.89
CA ALA A 106 0.26 7.43 9.06
C ALA A 106 0.61 7.74 7.60
N HIS A 107 1.62 8.60 7.35
CA HIS A 107 2.16 8.83 6.01
C HIS A 107 2.76 7.56 5.41
N ALA A 108 3.53 6.79 6.16
CA ALA A 108 4.09 5.52 5.68
C ALA A 108 2.97 4.56 5.26
N LEU A 109 1.91 4.45 6.07
CA LEU A 109 0.75 3.62 5.77
C LEU A 109 0.08 4.02 4.45
N VAL A 110 -0.32 5.29 4.29
CA VAL A 110 -1.05 5.73 3.09
C VAL A 110 -0.18 5.70 1.83
N ARG A 111 1.13 5.79 1.96
CA ARG A 111 2.05 5.76 0.82
C ARG A 111 2.43 4.34 0.39
N ALA A 112 2.35 3.38 1.30
CA ALA A 112 2.67 1.97 1.01
C ALA A 112 1.53 1.21 0.32
N VAL A 113 0.28 1.73 0.35
CA VAL A 113 -0.83 1.09 -0.36
C VAL A 113 -0.78 1.37 -1.86
N PRO A 114 -1.44 0.54 -2.71
CA PRO A 114 -1.56 0.81 -4.14
C PRO A 114 -2.08 2.22 -4.42
N GLU A 115 -1.59 2.85 -5.48
CA GLU A 115 -1.89 4.27 -5.83
C GLU A 115 -3.39 4.58 -5.84
N ALA A 116 -4.20 3.68 -6.41
CA ALA A 116 -5.65 3.83 -6.43
C ALA A 116 -6.30 3.91 -5.04
N LYS A 117 -5.63 3.42 -4.00
CA LYS A 117 -6.10 3.48 -2.61
C LYS A 117 -5.56 4.68 -1.83
N PHE A 118 -4.57 5.40 -2.35
CA PHE A 118 -3.92 6.51 -1.64
C PHE A 118 -4.92 7.60 -1.23
N PHE A 119 -5.57 8.26 -2.19
CA PHE A 119 -6.53 9.33 -1.91
C PHE A 119 -7.74 8.87 -1.06
N PRO A 120 -8.38 7.72 -1.35
CA PRO A 120 -9.44 7.20 -0.48
C PRO A 120 -8.98 6.96 0.97
N MET A 121 -7.77 6.46 1.17
CA MET A 121 -7.24 6.19 2.51
C MET A 121 -6.89 7.48 3.26
N VAL A 122 -6.25 8.45 2.59
CA VAL A 122 -6.01 9.78 3.16
C VAL A 122 -7.31 10.43 3.59
N LYS A 123 -8.33 10.45 2.71
CA LYS A 123 -9.66 10.98 3.02
C LYS A 123 -10.27 10.33 4.27
N MET A 124 -10.22 8.99 4.33
CA MET A 124 -10.76 8.24 5.47
C MET A 124 -10.04 8.59 6.77
N LEU A 125 -8.70 8.62 6.75
CA LEU A 125 -7.91 8.90 7.96
C LEU A 125 -8.09 10.34 8.44
N LEU A 126 -8.13 11.34 7.55
CA LEU A 126 -8.38 12.73 7.92
C LEU A 126 -9.81 12.93 8.44
N ALA A 127 -10.82 12.30 7.83
CA ALA A 127 -12.20 12.34 8.31
C ALA A 127 -12.37 11.70 9.70
N LYS A 128 -11.56 10.70 10.01
CA LYS A 128 -11.57 9.98 11.30
C LYS A 128 -10.43 10.43 12.24
N GLN A 129 -9.72 11.53 11.90
CA GLN A 129 -8.54 11.96 12.64
C GLN A 129 -8.75 12.05 14.16
N PRO A 130 -9.82 12.66 14.71
CA PRO A 130 -10.01 12.74 16.15
C PRO A 130 -10.13 11.37 16.83
N VAL A 131 -10.60 10.35 16.10
CA VAL A 131 -10.79 8.99 16.64
C VAL A 131 -9.47 8.30 16.87
N TRP A 132 -8.58 8.31 15.85
CA TRP A 132 -7.32 7.55 15.94
C TRP A 132 -6.18 8.36 16.56
N VAL A 133 -6.15 9.70 16.39
CA VAL A 133 -5.07 10.55 16.96
C VAL A 133 -5.20 10.68 18.48
N ARG A 134 -6.43 10.73 19.00
CA ARG A 134 -6.70 10.95 20.44
C ARG A 134 -6.97 9.66 21.21
N ALA A 135 -6.81 8.51 20.60
CA ALA A 135 -6.97 7.22 21.26
C ALA A 135 -5.88 7.00 22.31
N ASP A 136 -6.14 6.18 23.32
CA ASP A 136 -5.14 5.76 24.30
C ASP A 136 -3.95 5.05 23.63
N ASP A 137 -4.23 4.28 22.58
CA ASP A 137 -3.21 3.68 21.70
C ASP A 137 -3.49 4.07 20.23
N PRO A 138 -2.95 5.22 19.75
CA PRO A 138 -3.17 5.72 18.41
C PRO A 138 -2.68 4.77 17.31
N VAL A 139 -1.62 3.99 17.57
CA VAL A 139 -1.07 3.05 16.57
C VAL A 139 -2.01 1.86 16.38
N THR A 140 -2.57 1.33 17.45
CA THR A 140 -3.60 0.28 17.36
C THR A 140 -4.86 0.78 16.64
N GLU A 141 -5.31 2.01 16.88
CA GLU A 141 -6.44 2.60 16.14
C GLU A 141 -6.09 2.81 14.66
N LEU A 142 -4.89 3.29 14.34
CA LEU A 142 -4.42 3.40 12.97
C LEU A 142 -4.41 2.04 12.26
N GLN A 143 -4.01 0.96 12.96
CA GLN A 143 -4.08 -0.41 12.43
C GLN A 143 -5.52 -0.85 12.15
N LYS A 144 -6.49 -0.49 13.00
CA LYS A 144 -7.91 -0.77 12.73
C LYS A 144 -8.39 -0.05 11.46
N MET A 145 -8.01 1.22 11.29
CA MET A 145 -8.31 1.97 10.06
C MET A 145 -7.66 1.33 8.83
N ALA A 146 -6.41 0.86 8.95
CA ALA A 146 -5.71 0.15 7.88
C ALA A 146 -6.45 -1.11 7.42
N ARG A 147 -7.01 -1.88 8.36
CA ARG A 147 -7.83 -3.07 8.06
C ARG A 147 -9.09 -2.73 7.25
N LEU A 148 -9.74 -1.61 7.53
CA LEU A 148 -10.90 -1.15 6.75
C LEU A 148 -10.54 -0.85 5.29
N ALA A 149 -9.29 -0.47 5.02
CA ALA A 149 -8.76 -0.26 3.69
C ALA A 149 -8.16 -1.55 3.05
N GLY A 150 -8.25 -2.69 3.77
CA GLY A 150 -7.79 -4.00 3.29
C GLY A 150 -6.29 -4.25 3.50
N VAL A 151 -5.65 -3.54 4.43
CA VAL A 151 -4.25 -3.79 4.84
C VAL A 151 -4.27 -4.79 6.00
N SER A 152 -3.61 -5.92 5.84
CA SER A 152 -3.50 -6.94 6.88
C SER A 152 -2.65 -6.47 8.07
N ALA A 153 -2.74 -7.17 9.20
CA ALA A 153 -1.91 -6.84 10.38
C ALA A 153 -0.41 -7.01 10.11
N ASP A 154 -0.04 -8.03 9.33
CA ASP A 154 1.36 -8.30 9.00
C ASP A 154 1.92 -7.25 8.04
N GLU A 155 1.15 -6.85 7.02
CA GLU A 155 1.51 -5.73 6.13
C GLU A 155 1.65 -4.43 6.91
N PHE A 156 0.69 -4.09 7.78
CA PHE A 156 0.77 -2.92 8.64
C PHE A 156 2.05 -2.94 9.49
N ASN A 157 2.34 -4.04 10.17
CA ASN A 157 3.54 -4.19 10.99
C ASN A 157 4.82 -4.11 10.16
N GLY A 158 4.81 -4.62 8.93
CA GLY A 158 5.91 -4.49 7.97
C GLY A 158 6.16 -3.02 7.62
N ILE A 159 5.11 -2.27 7.26
CA ILE A 159 5.18 -0.84 6.95
C ILE A 159 5.72 -0.03 8.14
N MET A 160 5.21 -0.29 9.34
CA MET A 160 5.63 0.43 10.56
C MET A 160 7.11 0.23 10.92
N ARG A 161 7.72 -0.88 10.48
CA ARG A 161 9.15 -1.20 10.69
C ARG A 161 10.03 -0.92 9.48
N ASN A 162 9.47 -0.45 8.38
CA ASN A 162 10.22 -0.18 7.15
C ASN A 162 11.02 1.13 7.30
N ARG A 163 12.25 1.02 7.81
CA ARG A 163 13.14 2.18 8.05
C ARG A 163 13.42 2.98 6.78
N PRO A 164 13.81 2.37 5.63
CA PRO A 164 14.01 3.12 4.41
C PRO A 164 12.80 3.96 3.98
N LEU A 165 11.58 3.44 4.13
CA LEU A 165 10.36 4.18 3.84
C LEU A 165 10.17 5.37 4.80
N LEU A 166 10.36 5.16 6.09
CA LEU A 166 10.21 6.21 7.10
C LEU A 166 11.25 7.33 6.88
N GLU A 167 12.51 6.96 6.64
CA GLU A 167 13.61 7.89 6.33
C GLU A 167 13.33 8.67 5.03
N GLY A 168 12.89 7.99 3.97
CA GLY A 168 12.53 8.63 2.71
C GLY A 168 11.38 9.64 2.83
N ILE A 169 10.39 9.39 3.71
CA ILE A 169 9.32 10.38 3.98
C ILE A 169 9.87 11.59 4.74
N VAL A 170 10.82 11.39 5.66
CA VAL A 170 11.51 12.51 6.36
C VAL A 170 12.31 13.34 5.36
N ASP A 171 12.97 12.71 4.39
CA ASP A 171 13.70 13.40 3.32
C ASP A 171 12.75 14.21 2.43
N LEU A 172 11.58 13.67 2.08
CA LEU A 172 10.54 14.43 1.35
C LEU A 172 10.06 15.65 2.13
N ARG A 173 9.87 15.51 3.46
CA ARG A 173 9.55 16.63 4.35
C ARG A 173 10.66 17.69 4.34
N GLN A 174 11.92 17.26 4.45
CA GLN A 174 13.06 18.18 4.48
C GLN A 174 13.17 18.96 3.17
N LYS A 175 13.06 18.29 2.02
CA LYS A 175 13.01 18.94 0.71
C LYS A 175 11.89 19.99 0.65
N GLY A 176 10.69 19.63 1.12
CA GLY A 176 9.59 20.58 1.18
C GLY A 176 9.88 21.81 2.05
N ALA A 177 10.58 21.65 3.19
CA ALA A 177 10.97 22.77 4.04
C ALA A 177 12.05 23.66 3.38
N ASP A 178 12.91 23.06 2.54
CA ASP A 178 13.98 23.79 1.87
C ASP A 178 13.49 24.56 0.62
N ASP A 179 12.43 24.07 -0.04
CA ASP A 179 11.77 24.74 -1.19
C ASP A 179 11.21 26.15 -0.82
N TRP A 180 11.07 26.45 0.47
CA TRP A 180 10.48 27.70 0.97
C TRP A 180 11.48 28.64 1.68
N LYS A 181 12.78 28.35 1.60
CA LYS A 181 13.85 29.21 2.11
C LYS A 181 14.37 30.16 1.02
#